data_a70881d58abf2407028c537752eee57b
#
_entry.id   a70881d58abf2407028c537752eee57b
#
_cell.length_a   1.000
_cell.length_b   1.000
_cell.length_c   1.000
_cell.angle_alpha   90.00
_cell.angle_beta   90.00
_cell.angle_gamma   90.00
#
_symmetry.space_group_name_H-M   'P 1'
#
loop_
_entity.id
_entity.type
_entity.pdbx_description
1 polymer ?
#
loop_
_entity_poly.entity_id
_entity_poly.type
_entity_poly.pdbx_seq_one_letter_code
_entity_poly.pdbx_strand_id
1 'polypeptide(L)'
;MAASPDHDYERLGDKRLSLPDVIAQSVGFMGPVFSSAFVIPLVVGVISASGKGGGVAAPLSVLIAAVGVFALGWIVSSYSKQIHAAGSLYDYVTTGLGKRVGTAAGWLYYGGVVVLLTGLLLLIGGYLQGTLQSEFNISPLPSWGWTVVLTALIGVILYFGVQISTRAQLVLALVSIIVVTAFFIFVIVKLGSANSIKPFEPSSSADGWSGIFFGVLYGVLLFVGFETAANLAEETPNPRREIPIAVMTTAVIATVIYVIATYVEVAGFGYSLKTILSAAGAPLFALGAPAKAGSEGGRGGGRGACGSTGCWSSSCCST
;
A
#
# COMPACT_ATOMS: atom_id res chain seq x y z
N MET A 1 24.72 -17.29 34.31
CA MET A 1 23.27 -17.07 34.06
C MET A 1 22.79 -16.06 35.09
N ALA A 2 22.83 -14.76 34.74
CA ALA A 2 22.30 -13.72 35.61
C ALA A 2 20.81 -13.58 35.27
N ALA A 3 19.96 -13.67 36.30
CA ALA A 3 18.55 -13.46 36.21
C ALA A 3 18.31 -12.05 35.65
N SER A 4 17.56 -11.95 34.56
CA SER A 4 17.01 -10.70 34.06
C SER A 4 16.20 -10.03 35.17
N PRO A 5 16.41 -8.74 35.50
CA PRO A 5 15.50 -8.07 36.39
C PRO A 5 14.13 -8.06 35.73
N ASP A 6 13.13 -8.62 36.41
CA ASP A 6 11.73 -8.43 36.12
C ASP A 6 11.47 -6.91 36.15
N HIS A 7 11.56 -6.26 35.00
CA HIS A 7 10.98 -4.94 34.84
C HIS A 7 9.46 -5.15 34.86
N ASP A 8 8.90 -4.87 36.01
CA ASP A 8 7.46 -4.71 36.21
C ASP A 8 7.05 -3.48 35.34
N TYR A 9 6.78 -3.75 34.04
CA TYR A 9 6.27 -2.73 33.15
C TYR A 9 4.88 -2.36 33.66
N GLU A 10 4.71 -1.11 34.12
CA GLU A 10 3.40 -0.55 34.43
C GLU A 10 2.51 -0.74 33.19
N ARG A 11 1.60 -1.71 33.28
CA ARG A 11 0.66 -2.02 32.20
C ARG A 11 -0.22 -0.82 31.97
N LEU A 12 -0.09 -0.18 30.84
CA LEU A 12 -0.89 0.94 30.37
C LEU A 12 -2.36 0.50 30.22
N GLY A 13 -3.12 0.61 31.33
CA GLY A 13 -4.56 0.54 31.35
C GLY A 13 -5.21 -0.86 31.31
N ASP A 14 -6.39 -0.98 31.88
CA ASP A 14 -7.19 -2.21 32.02
C ASP A 14 -7.79 -2.77 30.70
N LYS A 15 -7.53 -2.14 29.56
CA LYS A 15 -8.07 -2.59 28.25
C LYS A 15 -7.11 -3.51 27.57
N ARG A 16 -7.31 -4.80 27.74
CA ARG A 16 -6.56 -5.84 27.05
C ARG A 16 -7.10 -6.00 25.62
N LEU A 17 -6.20 -5.88 24.64
CA LEU A 17 -6.52 -6.11 23.24
C LEU A 17 -6.58 -7.62 22.98
N SER A 18 -7.63 -8.09 22.32
CA SER A 18 -7.74 -9.48 21.88
C SER A 18 -6.94 -9.72 20.60
N LEU A 19 -6.61 -10.97 20.30
CA LEU A 19 -5.90 -11.34 19.08
C LEU A 19 -6.54 -10.76 17.79
N PRO A 20 -7.89 -10.79 17.60
CA PRO A 20 -8.53 -10.12 16.47
C PRO A 20 -8.27 -8.61 16.43
N ASP A 21 -8.23 -7.94 17.57
CA ASP A 21 -7.97 -6.50 17.64
C ASP A 21 -6.54 -6.18 17.14
N VAL A 22 -5.56 -6.99 17.54
CA VAL A 22 -4.16 -6.85 17.12
C VAL A 22 -3.99 -7.11 15.63
N ILE A 23 -4.63 -8.15 15.09
CA ILE A 23 -4.61 -8.46 13.65
C ILE A 23 -5.26 -7.31 12.87
N ALA A 24 -6.40 -6.85 13.30
CA ALA A 24 -7.15 -5.81 12.60
C ALA A 24 -6.43 -4.46 12.65
N GLN A 25 -5.70 -4.15 13.72
CA GLN A 25 -4.83 -2.97 13.79
C GLN A 25 -3.76 -3.01 12.70
N SER A 26 -3.06 -4.14 12.54
CA SER A 26 -2.03 -4.29 11.50
C SER A 26 -2.62 -4.26 10.10
N VAL A 27 -3.73 -4.96 9.86
CA VAL A 27 -4.42 -4.93 8.56
C VAL A 27 -4.94 -3.52 8.26
N GLY A 28 -5.48 -2.82 9.27
CA GLY A 28 -5.93 -1.44 9.14
C GLY A 28 -4.80 -0.48 8.80
N PHE A 29 -3.62 -0.65 9.39
CA PHE A 29 -2.44 0.16 9.11
C PHE A 29 -1.96 0.01 7.66
N MET A 30 -1.97 -1.22 7.12
CA MET A 30 -1.63 -1.47 5.71
C MET A 30 -2.61 -0.83 4.72
N GLY A 31 -3.81 -0.48 5.15
CA GLY A 31 -4.82 0.22 4.35
C GLY A 31 -5.15 -0.48 3.02
N PRO A 32 -5.80 -1.67 3.02
CA PRO A 32 -5.96 -2.49 1.80
C PRO A 32 -6.61 -1.75 0.63
N VAL A 33 -7.59 -0.88 0.89
CA VAL A 33 -8.24 -0.06 -0.14
C VAL A 33 -7.27 0.95 -0.73
N PHE A 34 -6.57 1.69 0.15
CA PHE A 34 -5.61 2.71 -0.27
C PHE A 34 -4.45 2.07 -1.05
N SER A 35 -3.88 1.01 -0.51
CA SER A 35 -2.76 0.30 -1.14
C SER A 35 -3.15 -0.28 -2.50
N SER A 36 -4.37 -0.84 -2.61
CA SER A 36 -4.87 -1.34 -3.90
C SER A 36 -5.08 -0.21 -4.92
N ALA A 37 -5.51 0.96 -4.48
CA ALA A 37 -5.78 2.07 -5.39
C ALA A 37 -4.53 2.84 -5.83
N PHE A 38 -3.54 2.99 -4.93
CA PHE A 38 -2.43 3.92 -5.14
C PHE A 38 -1.05 3.26 -5.17
N VAL A 39 -0.85 2.13 -4.48
CA VAL A 39 0.45 1.44 -4.47
C VAL A 39 0.55 0.41 -5.58
N ILE A 40 -0.54 -0.29 -5.93
CA ILE A 40 -0.53 -1.25 -7.04
C ILE A 40 -0.14 -0.59 -8.38
N PRO A 41 -0.60 0.63 -8.74
CA PRO A 41 -0.09 1.33 -9.92
C PRO A 41 1.43 1.52 -9.96
N LEU A 42 2.09 1.67 -8.80
CA LEU A 42 3.56 1.67 -8.71
C LEU A 42 4.14 0.28 -9.04
N VAL A 43 3.53 -0.78 -8.52
CA VAL A 43 3.96 -2.17 -8.79
C VAL A 43 3.84 -2.50 -10.27
N VAL A 44 2.76 -2.08 -10.90
CA VAL A 44 2.54 -2.23 -12.35
C VAL A 44 3.53 -1.36 -13.16
N GLY A 45 3.96 -0.21 -12.62
CA GLY A 45 4.87 0.71 -13.28
C GLY A 45 4.20 1.94 -13.89
N VAL A 46 2.90 2.18 -13.60
CA VAL A 46 2.13 3.31 -14.17
C VAL A 46 2.68 4.65 -13.70
N ILE A 47 2.99 4.76 -12.41
CA ILE A 47 3.44 6.01 -11.75
C ILE A 47 4.85 5.86 -11.16
N SER A 48 5.59 4.85 -11.57
CA SER A 48 6.95 4.64 -11.07
C SER A 48 7.92 5.70 -11.61
N ALA A 49 8.81 6.21 -10.76
CA ALA A 49 9.81 7.21 -11.15
C ALA A 49 10.79 6.70 -12.24
N SER A 50 10.99 5.38 -12.30
CA SER A 50 11.83 4.73 -13.32
C SER A 50 11.10 4.40 -14.61
N GLY A 51 9.77 4.55 -14.66
CA GLY A 51 8.92 4.07 -15.74
C GLY A 51 8.89 2.55 -15.89
N LYS A 52 9.48 1.82 -14.91
CA LYS A 52 9.55 0.35 -14.90
C LYS A 52 8.70 -0.22 -13.78
N GLY A 53 8.13 -1.38 -14.01
CA GLY A 53 7.34 -2.13 -13.05
C GLY A 53 7.07 -3.54 -13.56
N GLY A 54 6.34 -4.33 -12.79
CA GLY A 54 5.98 -5.70 -13.15
C GLY A 54 5.10 -5.79 -14.42
N GLY A 55 4.47 -4.67 -14.81
CA GLY A 55 3.57 -4.63 -15.96
C GLY A 55 2.43 -5.62 -15.77
N VAL A 56 2.18 -6.44 -16.79
CA VAL A 56 1.17 -7.50 -16.70
C VAL A 56 1.56 -8.59 -15.70
N ALA A 57 2.87 -8.79 -15.43
CA ALA A 57 3.36 -9.73 -14.43
C ALA A 57 3.41 -9.16 -13.00
N ALA A 58 2.73 -8.05 -12.73
CA ALA A 58 2.67 -7.46 -11.38
C ALA A 58 2.17 -8.41 -10.28
N PRO A 59 1.17 -9.31 -10.48
CA PRO A 59 0.78 -10.30 -9.47
C PRO A 59 1.92 -11.25 -9.08
N LEU A 60 2.76 -11.63 -10.04
CA LEU A 60 3.96 -12.43 -9.77
C LEU A 60 4.97 -11.64 -8.92
N SER A 61 5.15 -10.35 -9.22
CA SER A 61 6.03 -9.47 -8.43
C SER A 61 5.57 -9.38 -6.97
N VAL A 62 4.25 -9.26 -6.73
CA VAL A 62 3.69 -9.26 -5.37
C VAL A 62 3.89 -10.59 -4.66
N LEU A 63 3.74 -11.72 -5.34
CA LEU A 63 4.02 -13.04 -4.77
C LEU A 63 5.49 -13.18 -4.35
N ILE A 64 6.43 -12.73 -5.17
CA ILE A 64 7.85 -12.76 -4.84
C ILE A 64 8.14 -11.83 -3.65
N ALA A 65 7.54 -10.63 -3.62
CA ALA A 65 7.64 -9.71 -2.49
C ALA A 65 7.12 -10.36 -1.20
N ALA A 66 5.99 -11.07 -1.27
CA ALA A 66 5.40 -11.78 -0.15
C ALA A 66 6.35 -12.82 0.47
N VAL A 67 7.11 -13.55 -0.35
CA VAL A 67 8.12 -14.51 0.17
C VAL A 67 9.15 -13.80 1.05
N GLY A 68 9.64 -12.63 0.62
CA GLY A 68 10.53 -11.80 1.44
C GLY A 68 9.87 -11.31 2.73
N VAL A 69 8.62 -10.87 2.65
CA VAL A 69 7.84 -10.42 3.82
C VAL A 69 7.59 -11.57 4.80
N PHE A 70 7.29 -12.78 4.33
CA PHE A 70 7.18 -13.96 5.20
C PHE A 70 8.48 -14.28 5.92
N ALA A 71 9.63 -14.17 5.26
CA ALA A 71 10.93 -14.33 5.90
C ALA A 71 11.16 -13.28 7.01
N LEU A 72 10.84 -12.00 6.73
CA LEU A 72 10.90 -10.93 7.73
C LEU A 72 9.90 -11.17 8.87
N GLY A 73 8.66 -11.57 8.56
CA GLY A 73 7.62 -11.89 9.52
C GLY A 73 8.04 -13.03 10.45
N TRP A 74 8.73 -14.03 9.93
CA TRP A 74 9.30 -15.11 10.74
C TRP A 74 10.34 -14.59 11.74
N ILE A 75 11.22 -13.68 11.30
CA ILE A 75 12.22 -13.04 12.17
C ILE A 75 11.51 -12.23 13.28
N VAL A 76 10.61 -11.33 12.91
CA VAL A 76 9.81 -10.51 13.86
C VAL A 76 9.07 -11.41 14.85
N SER A 77 8.40 -12.45 14.35
CA SER A 77 7.68 -13.44 15.14
C SER A 77 8.59 -14.19 16.12
N SER A 78 9.84 -14.47 15.73
CA SER A 78 10.81 -15.17 16.59
C SER A 78 11.31 -14.28 17.73
N TYR A 79 11.58 -13.00 17.44
CA TYR A 79 11.97 -12.02 18.45
C TYR A 79 10.83 -11.66 19.39
N SER A 80 9.60 -11.50 18.89
CA SER A 80 8.43 -11.17 19.71
C SER A 80 8.06 -12.23 20.75
N LYS A 81 8.53 -13.47 20.59
CA LYS A 81 8.41 -14.52 21.62
C LYS A 81 9.28 -14.27 22.86
N GLN A 82 10.33 -13.47 22.72
CA GLN A 82 11.32 -13.22 23.78
C GLN A 82 11.26 -11.78 24.30
N ILE A 83 10.96 -10.82 23.43
CA ILE A 83 10.98 -9.39 23.72
C ILE A 83 9.54 -8.84 23.55
N HIS A 84 8.98 -8.27 24.60
CA HIS A 84 7.59 -7.83 24.67
C HIS A 84 7.47 -6.31 24.85
N ALA A 85 8.51 -5.56 24.47
CA ALA A 85 8.54 -4.12 24.58
C ALA A 85 7.85 -3.44 23.38
N ALA A 86 7.19 -2.32 23.63
CA ALA A 86 6.49 -1.52 22.62
C ALA A 86 7.42 -0.91 21.55
N GLY A 87 8.74 -0.88 21.80
CA GLY A 87 9.73 -0.43 20.81
C GLY A 87 9.92 -1.36 19.61
N SER A 88 9.30 -2.57 19.63
CA SER A 88 9.23 -3.48 18.49
C SER A 88 10.57 -3.66 17.76
N LEU A 89 10.65 -3.26 16.50
CA LEU A 89 11.86 -3.42 15.66
C LEU A 89 13.11 -2.78 16.27
N TYR A 90 12.97 -1.62 16.93
CA TYR A 90 14.08 -0.97 17.64
C TYR A 90 14.67 -1.89 18.71
N ASP A 91 13.81 -2.48 19.54
CA ASP A 91 14.23 -3.35 20.63
C ASP A 91 14.82 -4.67 20.12
N TYR A 92 14.25 -5.22 19.03
CA TYR A 92 14.78 -6.44 18.41
C TYR A 92 16.18 -6.23 17.85
N VAL A 93 16.40 -5.13 17.12
CA VAL A 93 17.72 -4.79 16.58
C VAL A 93 18.71 -4.43 17.68
N THR A 94 18.26 -3.70 18.71
CA THR A 94 19.12 -3.35 19.87
C THR A 94 19.60 -4.60 20.61
N THR A 95 18.72 -5.57 20.80
CA THR A 95 19.05 -6.82 21.49
C THR A 95 19.95 -7.72 20.66
N GLY A 96 19.74 -7.78 19.33
CA GLY A 96 20.51 -8.64 18.44
C GLY A 96 21.85 -8.07 18.00
N LEU A 97 21.93 -6.77 17.70
CA LEU A 97 23.10 -6.12 17.09
C LEU A 97 23.71 -5.00 17.96
N GLY A 98 23.15 -4.78 19.14
CA GLY A 98 23.63 -3.80 20.09
C GLY A 98 23.06 -2.39 19.91
N LYS A 99 23.21 -1.57 20.97
CA LYS A 99 22.55 -0.27 21.12
C LYS A 99 22.83 0.72 19.98
N ARG A 100 24.06 0.77 19.46
CA ARG A 100 24.41 1.72 18.39
C ARG A 100 23.65 1.41 17.08
N VAL A 101 23.60 0.13 16.69
CA VAL A 101 22.89 -0.32 15.50
C VAL A 101 21.38 -0.17 15.69
N GLY A 102 20.87 -0.52 16.88
CA GLY A 102 19.46 -0.33 17.23
C GLY A 102 19.02 1.13 17.14
N THR A 103 19.81 2.06 17.67
CA THR A 103 19.49 3.50 17.57
C THR A 103 19.45 3.97 16.10
N ALA A 104 20.42 3.55 15.28
CA ALA A 104 20.43 3.86 13.85
C ALA A 104 19.21 3.28 13.14
N ALA A 105 18.85 2.01 13.43
CA ALA A 105 17.66 1.37 12.87
C ALA A 105 16.35 2.08 13.27
N GLY A 106 16.24 2.50 14.53
CA GLY A 106 15.09 3.27 15.01
C GLY A 106 14.92 4.61 14.28
N TRP A 107 16.01 5.34 14.07
CA TRP A 107 15.99 6.59 13.30
C TRP A 107 15.64 6.36 11.83
N LEU A 108 16.16 5.30 11.21
CA LEU A 108 15.83 4.92 9.83
C LEU A 108 14.35 4.53 9.70
N TYR A 109 13.82 3.76 10.65
CA TYR A 109 12.42 3.38 10.67
C TYR A 109 11.52 4.60 10.83
N TYR A 110 11.80 5.47 11.81
CA TYR A 110 11.06 6.71 12.01
C TYR A 110 11.10 7.62 10.77
N GLY A 111 12.29 7.85 10.21
CA GLY A 111 12.46 8.65 9.02
C GLY A 111 11.72 8.05 7.81
N GLY A 112 11.76 6.74 7.65
CA GLY A 112 11.02 6.01 6.60
C GLY A 112 9.51 6.21 6.73
N VAL A 113 8.96 6.11 7.93
CA VAL A 113 7.51 6.34 8.19
C VAL A 113 7.13 7.80 7.87
N VAL A 114 7.94 8.79 8.27
CA VAL A 114 7.68 10.20 7.97
C VAL A 114 7.67 10.46 6.47
N VAL A 115 8.65 9.93 5.73
CA VAL A 115 8.72 10.07 4.27
C VAL A 115 7.53 9.37 3.60
N LEU A 116 7.18 8.17 4.06
CA LEU A 116 6.02 7.42 3.55
C LEU A 116 4.73 8.22 3.75
N LEU A 117 4.44 8.71 4.96
CA LEU A 117 3.25 9.50 5.25
C LEU A 117 3.17 10.77 4.40
N THR A 118 4.31 11.46 4.24
CA THR A 118 4.38 12.65 3.37
C THR A 118 4.05 12.29 1.92
N GLY A 119 4.61 11.20 1.41
CA GLY A 119 4.32 10.69 0.06
C GLY A 119 2.84 10.35 -0.12
N LEU A 120 2.22 9.68 0.86
CA LEU A 120 0.80 9.34 0.84
C LEU A 120 -0.09 10.59 0.82
N LEU A 121 0.22 11.61 1.63
CA LEU A 121 -0.53 12.86 1.65
C LEU A 121 -0.44 13.61 0.32
N LEU A 122 0.73 13.62 -0.32
CA LEU A 122 0.92 14.20 -1.65
C LEU A 122 0.10 13.45 -2.72
N LEU A 123 0.08 12.12 -2.67
CA LEU A 123 -0.74 11.30 -3.58
C LEU A 123 -2.23 11.59 -3.41
N ILE A 124 -2.73 11.63 -2.18
CA ILE A 124 -4.14 11.93 -1.90
C ILE A 124 -4.50 13.34 -2.35
N GLY A 125 -3.63 14.34 -2.08
CA GLY A 125 -3.83 15.72 -2.52
C GLY A 125 -3.91 15.86 -4.03
N GLY A 126 -3.02 15.18 -4.76
CA GLY A 126 -3.04 15.14 -6.21
C GLY A 126 -4.28 14.45 -6.78
N TYR A 127 -4.67 13.32 -6.19
CA TYR A 127 -5.85 12.58 -6.59
C TYR A 127 -7.12 13.40 -6.34
N LEU A 128 -7.24 14.06 -5.19
CA LEU A 128 -8.39 14.89 -4.85
C LEU A 128 -8.54 16.05 -5.85
N GLN A 129 -7.44 16.72 -6.18
CA GLN A 129 -7.45 17.76 -7.22
C GLN A 129 -7.91 17.20 -8.58
N GLY A 130 -7.33 16.09 -9.01
CA GLY A 130 -7.66 15.45 -10.28
C GLY A 130 -9.14 15.06 -10.37
N THR A 131 -9.69 14.48 -9.30
CA THR A 131 -11.10 14.08 -9.22
C THR A 131 -12.03 15.28 -9.26
N LEU A 132 -11.74 16.32 -8.48
CA LEU A 132 -12.55 17.55 -8.48
C LEU A 132 -12.55 18.21 -9.85
N GLN A 133 -11.43 18.21 -10.54
CA GLN A 133 -11.33 18.78 -11.87
C GLN A 133 -12.05 17.93 -12.92
N SER A 134 -11.96 16.60 -12.86
CA SER A 134 -12.56 15.71 -13.86
C SER A 134 -14.08 15.58 -13.71
N GLU A 135 -14.58 15.51 -12.47
CA GLU A 135 -16.00 15.27 -12.21
C GLU A 135 -16.82 16.57 -12.06
N PHE A 136 -16.24 17.58 -11.42
CA PHE A 136 -16.94 18.82 -11.09
C PHE A 136 -16.44 20.03 -11.89
N ASN A 137 -15.39 19.89 -12.68
CA ASN A 137 -14.71 20.98 -13.40
C ASN A 137 -14.29 22.16 -12.49
N ILE A 138 -13.92 21.83 -11.24
CA ILE A 138 -13.52 22.79 -10.22
C ILE A 138 -12.07 22.49 -9.83
N SER A 139 -11.20 23.49 -9.84
CA SER A 139 -9.82 23.34 -9.31
C SER A 139 -9.47 24.56 -8.44
N PRO A 140 -10.08 24.65 -7.22
CA PRO A 140 -9.91 25.81 -6.35
C PRO A 140 -8.49 25.93 -5.79
N LEU A 141 -7.77 24.81 -5.69
CA LEU A 141 -6.42 24.74 -5.12
C LEU A 141 -5.53 23.83 -5.99
N PRO A 142 -4.23 24.13 -6.08
CA PRO A 142 -3.25 23.20 -6.66
C PRO A 142 -3.08 21.97 -5.75
N SER A 143 -2.48 20.88 -6.27
CA SER A 143 -2.30 19.62 -5.52
C SER A 143 -1.60 19.79 -4.17
N TRP A 144 -0.56 20.61 -4.12
CA TRP A 144 0.13 20.95 -2.86
C TRP A 144 -0.78 21.67 -1.86
N GLY A 145 -1.70 22.51 -2.34
CA GLY A 145 -2.67 23.20 -1.49
C GLY A 145 -3.62 22.21 -0.79
N TRP A 146 -4.11 21.20 -1.51
CA TRP A 146 -4.91 20.13 -0.93
C TRP A 146 -4.10 19.30 0.08
N THR A 147 -2.83 19.05 -0.20
CA THR A 147 -1.93 18.37 0.76
C THR A 147 -1.80 19.16 2.06
N VAL A 148 -1.61 20.48 1.99
CA VAL A 148 -1.55 21.34 3.19
C VAL A 148 -2.86 21.31 3.97
N VAL A 149 -4.01 21.42 3.28
CA VAL A 149 -5.34 21.35 3.92
C VAL A 149 -5.54 20.01 4.63
N LEU A 150 -5.21 18.90 3.99
CA LEU A 150 -5.32 17.56 4.59
C LEU A 150 -4.39 17.41 5.79
N THR A 151 -3.15 17.87 5.67
CA THR A 151 -2.17 17.82 6.78
C THR A 151 -2.65 18.66 7.97
N ALA A 152 -3.17 19.86 7.71
CA ALA A 152 -3.72 20.73 8.77
C ALA A 152 -4.94 20.08 9.44
N LEU A 153 -5.85 19.49 8.65
CA LEU A 153 -7.03 18.78 9.15
C LEU A 153 -6.63 17.63 10.08
N ILE A 154 -5.68 16.78 9.63
CA ILE A 154 -5.17 15.68 10.44
C ILE A 154 -4.48 16.22 11.72
N GLY A 155 -3.68 17.29 11.61
CA GLY A 155 -3.03 17.94 12.73
C GLY A 155 -4.02 18.46 13.78
N VAL A 156 -5.11 19.09 13.33
CA VAL A 156 -6.21 19.54 14.19
C VAL A 156 -6.88 18.36 14.90
N ILE A 157 -7.20 17.29 14.16
CA ILE A 157 -7.81 16.08 14.73
C ILE A 157 -6.89 15.48 15.81
N LEU A 158 -5.59 15.38 15.53
CA LEU A 158 -4.61 14.87 16.50
C LEU A 158 -4.46 15.77 17.72
N TYR A 159 -4.48 17.10 17.51
CA TYR A 159 -4.36 18.07 18.61
C TYR A 159 -5.52 18.00 19.61
N PHE A 160 -6.75 17.89 19.12
CA PHE A 160 -7.94 17.73 19.97
C PHE A 160 -8.08 16.33 20.58
N GLY A 161 -7.11 15.44 20.32
CA GLY A 161 -7.07 14.12 20.96
C GLY A 161 -8.30 13.29 20.67
N VAL A 162 -8.82 13.35 19.43
CA VAL A 162 -9.90 12.46 19.00
C VAL A 162 -9.38 11.02 19.09
N GLN A 163 -9.62 10.43 20.25
CA GLN A 163 -9.42 8.99 20.45
C GLN A 163 -10.47 8.28 19.59
N ILE A 164 -10.17 8.14 18.32
CA ILE A 164 -10.93 7.22 17.48
C ILE A 164 -10.74 5.86 18.15
N SER A 165 -11.79 5.37 18.79
CA SER A 165 -11.74 4.11 19.48
C SER A 165 -11.14 3.05 18.55
N THR A 166 -10.24 2.23 19.07
CA THR A 166 -9.67 1.08 18.35
C THR A 166 -10.78 0.26 17.67
N ARG A 167 -11.94 0.19 18.29
CA ARG A 167 -13.13 -0.45 17.71
C ARG A 167 -13.64 0.25 16.44
N ALA A 168 -13.61 1.59 16.38
CA ALA A 168 -14.04 2.32 15.19
C ALA A 168 -13.05 2.10 14.03
N GLN A 169 -11.74 2.08 14.32
CA GLN A 169 -10.71 1.71 13.31
C GLN A 169 -10.91 0.29 12.80
N LEU A 170 -11.22 -0.66 13.69
CA LEU A 170 -11.54 -2.05 13.35
C LEU A 170 -12.74 -2.14 12.42
N VAL A 171 -13.83 -1.46 12.75
CA VAL A 171 -15.07 -1.47 11.93
C VAL A 171 -14.77 -0.89 10.55
N LEU A 172 -14.05 0.25 10.49
CA LEU A 172 -13.66 0.86 9.21
C LEU A 172 -12.76 -0.05 8.37
N ALA A 173 -11.78 -0.72 9.00
CA ALA A 173 -10.91 -1.67 8.31
C ALA A 173 -11.70 -2.87 7.78
N LEU A 174 -12.59 -3.46 8.58
CA LEU A 174 -13.44 -4.57 8.16
C LEU A 174 -14.38 -4.19 7.02
N VAL A 175 -15.07 -3.05 7.13
CA VAL A 175 -15.94 -2.54 6.05
C VAL A 175 -15.13 -2.32 4.76
N SER A 176 -13.96 -1.72 4.87
CA SER A 176 -13.06 -1.49 3.73
C SER A 176 -12.63 -2.79 3.05
N ILE A 177 -12.25 -3.81 3.84
CA ILE A 177 -11.86 -5.12 3.32
C ILE A 177 -13.04 -5.80 2.63
N ILE A 178 -14.23 -5.77 3.25
CA ILE A 178 -15.44 -6.38 2.68
C ILE A 178 -15.78 -5.73 1.35
N VAL A 179 -15.82 -4.40 1.29
CA VAL A 179 -16.14 -3.65 0.08
C VAL A 179 -15.14 -3.93 -1.05
N VAL A 180 -13.84 -3.86 -0.73
CA VAL A 180 -12.80 -4.11 -1.76
C VAL A 180 -12.79 -5.56 -2.22
N THR A 181 -12.98 -6.50 -1.31
CA THR A 181 -13.05 -7.93 -1.66
C THR A 181 -14.27 -8.24 -2.52
N ALA A 182 -15.44 -7.67 -2.17
CA ALA A 182 -16.66 -7.81 -2.97
C ALA A 182 -16.46 -7.24 -4.39
N PHE A 183 -15.79 -6.10 -4.51
CA PHE A 183 -15.43 -5.51 -5.80
C PHE A 183 -14.50 -6.43 -6.61
N PHE A 184 -13.47 -7.01 -5.98
CA PHE A 184 -12.58 -7.94 -6.66
C PHE A 184 -13.29 -9.19 -7.16
N ILE A 185 -14.15 -9.78 -6.33
CA ILE A 185 -14.97 -10.93 -6.72
C ILE A 185 -15.89 -10.57 -7.89
N PHE A 186 -16.53 -9.40 -7.83
CA PHE A 186 -17.38 -8.91 -8.91
C PHE A 186 -16.63 -8.80 -10.25
N VAL A 187 -15.42 -8.24 -10.25
CA VAL A 187 -14.59 -8.11 -11.46
C VAL A 187 -14.19 -9.48 -12.00
N ILE A 188 -13.72 -10.39 -11.12
CA ILE A 188 -13.32 -11.76 -11.52
C ILE A 188 -14.50 -12.53 -12.13
N VAL A 189 -15.69 -12.42 -11.53
CA VAL A 189 -16.91 -13.07 -12.04
C VAL A 189 -17.33 -12.48 -13.38
N LYS A 190 -17.24 -11.16 -13.53
CA LYS A 190 -17.53 -10.48 -14.82
C LYS A 190 -16.57 -10.87 -15.93
N LEU A 191 -15.30 -11.11 -15.63
CA LEU A 191 -14.32 -11.57 -16.60
C LEU A 191 -14.61 -13.00 -17.10
N GLY A 192 -15.23 -13.85 -16.30
CA GLY A 192 -15.65 -15.20 -16.69
C GLY A 192 -14.56 -15.99 -17.41
N SER A 193 -14.79 -16.35 -18.67
CA SER A 193 -13.83 -17.08 -19.51
C SER A 193 -12.59 -16.27 -19.93
N ALA A 194 -12.58 -14.95 -19.73
CA ALA A 194 -11.44 -14.09 -20.03
C ALA A 194 -10.35 -14.14 -18.92
N ASN A 195 -10.64 -14.79 -17.78
CA ASN A 195 -9.63 -15.01 -16.75
C ASN A 195 -8.46 -15.85 -17.29
N SER A 196 -7.23 -15.43 -17.00
CA SER A 196 -6.01 -16.07 -17.49
C SER A 196 -4.95 -16.14 -16.41
N ILE A 197 -4.11 -17.17 -16.45
CA ILE A 197 -2.96 -17.34 -15.56
C ILE A 197 -1.73 -16.55 -16.05
N LYS A 198 -1.77 -15.96 -17.23
CA LYS A 198 -0.65 -15.19 -17.82
C LYS A 198 0.01 -14.18 -16.90
N PRO A 199 -0.71 -13.44 -16.02
CA PRO A 199 -0.08 -12.50 -15.09
C PRO A 199 0.90 -13.14 -14.09
N PHE A 200 0.88 -14.45 -13.95
CA PHE A 200 1.81 -15.19 -13.10
C PHE A 200 3.00 -15.76 -13.86
N GLU A 201 3.09 -15.53 -15.16
CA GLU A 201 4.20 -15.97 -15.99
C GLU A 201 5.22 -14.85 -16.16
N PRO A 202 6.54 -15.11 -15.96
CA PRO A 202 7.58 -14.11 -16.16
C PRO A 202 7.64 -13.51 -17.55
N SER A 203 7.22 -14.26 -18.55
CA SER A 203 7.12 -13.86 -19.96
C SER A 203 6.13 -12.73 -20.22
N SER A 204 5.18 -12.50 -19.30
CA SER A 204 4.17 -11.43 -19.39
C SER A 204 4.71 -10.04 -19.02
N SER A 205 5.91 -9.94 -18.47
CA SER A 205 6.56 -8.66 -18.22
C SER A 205 7.25 -8.14 -19.47
N ALA A 206 6.94 -6.90 -19.89
CA ALA A 206 7.57 -6.26 -21.04
C ALA A 206 9.08 -6.09 -20.88
N ASP A 207 9.56 -5.82 -19.64
CA ASP A 207 10.97 -5.66 -19.28
C ASP A 207 11.58 -6.97 -18.71
N GLY A 208 10.90 -8.11 -18.85
CA GLY A 208 11.34 -9.40 -18.32
C GLY A 208 11.57 -9.37 -16.81
N TRP A 209 12.63 -10.04 -16.35
CA TRP A 209 12.97 -10.09 -14.93
C TRP A 209 13.31 -8.74 -14.32
N SER A 210 13.88 -7.80 -15.09
CA SER A 210 14.15 -6.45 -14.59
C SER A 210 12.86 -5.75 -14.18
N GLY A 211 11.82 -5.82 -15.01
CA GLY A 211 10.50 -5.26 -14.67
C GLY A 211 9.88 -5.92 -13.45
N ILE A 212 9.97 -7.26 -13.36
CA ILE A 212 9.47 -8.01 -12.20
C ILE A 212 10.16 -7.56 -10.91
N PHE A 213 11.51 -7.41 -10.91
CA PHE A 213 12.23 -6.96 -9.72
C PHE A 213 11.90 -5.50 -9.33
N PHE A 214 11.66 -4.61 -10.29
CA PHE A 214 11.10 -3.28 -9.98
C PHE A 214 9.70 -3.40 -9.36
N GLY A 215 8.86 -4.30 -9.88
CA GLY A 215 7.57 -4.61 -9.29
C GLY A 215 7.69 -5.17 -7.87
N VAL A 216 8.69 -6.02 -7.59
CA VAL A 216 8.99 -6.52 -6.22
C VAL A 216 9.37 -5.38 -5.29
N LEU A 217 10.24 -4.46 -5.74
CA LEU A 217 10.67 -3.30 -4.95
C LEU A 217 9.46 -2.48 -4.47
N TYR A 218 8.54 -2.17 -5.37
CA TYR A 218 7.31 -1.47 -5.00
C TYR A 218 6.31 -2.38 -4.29
N GLY A 219 6.30 -3.67 -4.61
CA GLY A 219 5.44 -4.67 -3.99
C GLY A 219 5.67 -4.80 -2.49
N VAL A 220 6.92 -4.63 -2.02
CA VAL A 220 7.21 -4.63 -0.58
C VAL A 220 6.48 -3.50 0.15
N LEU A 221 6.25 -2.34 -0.49
CA LEU A 221 5.52 -1.23 0.11
C LEU A 221 4.06 -1.58 0.46
N LEU A 222 3.44 -2.53 -0.27
CA LEU A 222 2.09 -3.00 0.03
C LEU A 222 1.99 -3.64 1.42
N PHE A 223 3.09 -4.22 1.89
CA PHE A 223 3.13 -4.96 3.15
C PHE A 223 3.60 -4.13 4.34
N VAL A 224 4.00 -2.86 4.13
CA VAL A 224 4.43 -2.00 5.24
C VAL A 224 3.29 -1.88 6.25
N GLY A 225 3.60 -2.24 7.50
CA GLY A 225 2.63 -2.25 8.61
C GLY A 225 2.24 -3.65 9.11
N PHE A 226 2.62 -4.73 8.44
CA PHE A 226 2.36 -6.08 8.93
C PHE A 226 2.99 -6.36 10.31
N GLU A 227 4.09 -5.66 10.61
CA GLU A 227 4.84 -5.73 11.85
C GLU A 227 4.24 -4.90 12.99
N THR A 228 3.28 -4.02 12.72
CA THR A 228 2.72 -3.09 13.73
C THR A 228 1.99 -3.81 14.87
N ALA A 229 1.59 -5.07 14.67
CA ALA A 229 1.12 -5.95 15.75
C ALA A 229 2.14 -6.03 16.90
N ALA A 230 3.44 -5.98 16.60
CA ALA A 230 4.47 -6.07 17.62
C ALA A 230 4.53 -4.84 18.54
N ASN A 231 4.06 -3.67 18.09
CA ASN A 231 3.97 -2.46 18.89
C ASN A 231 2.91 -2.57 20.01
N LEU A 232 1.97 -3.51 19.89
CA LEU A 232 0.88 -3.74 20.82
C LEU A 232 1.20 -4.85 21.85
N ALA A 233 2.46 -5.25 21.94
CA ALA A 233 2.89 -6.36 22.81
C ALA A 233 2.56 -6.08 24.29
N GLU A 234 2.66 -4.83 24.76
CA GLU A 234 2.38 -4.46 26.15
C GLU A 234 0.89 -4.44 26.49
N GLU A 235 0.03 -4.22 25.48
CA GLU A 235 -1.44 -4.19 25.63
C GLU A 235 -2.10 -5.55 25.42
N THR A 236 -1.33 -6.55 25.00
CA THR A 236 -1.82 -7.90 24.67
C THR A 236 -1.67 -8.84 25.86
N PRO A 237 -2.70 -9.63 26.24
CA PRO A 237 -2.64 -10.51 27.42
C PRO A 237 -1.54 -11.57 27.36
N ASN A 238 -1.37 -12.20 26.19
CA ASN A 238 -0.40 -13.26 25.95
C ASN A 238 0.52 -12.94 24.76
N PRO A 239 1.40 -11.90 24.88
CA PRO A 239 2.17 -11.39 23.75
C PRO A 239 3.06 -12.45 23.10
N ARG A 240 3.61 -13.39 23.89
CA ARG A 240 4.45 -14.51 23.40
C ARG A 240 3.77 -15.38 22.35
N ARG A 241 2.46 -15.51 22.41
CA ARG A 241 1.67 -16.34 21.50
C ARG A 241 0.91 -15.51 20.49
N GLU A 242 0.30 -14.44 20.92
CA GLU A 242 -0.66 -13.66 20.12
C GLU A 242 0.05 -12.77 19.10
N ILE A 243 1.16 -12.12 19.44
CA ILE A 243 1.93 -11.28 18.52
C ILE A 243 2.51 -12.08 17.35
N PRO A 244 3.21 -13.21 17.54
CA PRO A 244 3.67 -14.05 16.44
C PRO A 244 2.55 -14.49 15.50
N ILE A 245 1.41 -14.89 16.05
CA ILE A 245 0.24 -15.30 15.28
C ILE A 245 -0.31 -14.10 14.49
N ALA A 246 -0.44 -12.94 15.15
CA ALA A 246 -0.96 -11.74 14.51
C ALA A 246 -0.09 -11.31 13.32
N VAL A 247 1.24 -11.21 13.50
CA VAL A 247 2.19 -10.84 12.45
C VAL A 247 2.07 -11.77 11.24
N MET A 248 2.12 -13.09 11.47
CA MET A 248 2.07 -14.07 10.38
C MET A 248 0.70 -14.11 9.70
N THR A 249 -0.39 -14.06 10.47
CA THR A 249 -1.75 -14.03 9.92
C THR A 249 -1.99 -12.77 9.09
N THR A 250 -1.51 -11.62 9.57
CA THR A 250 -1.60 -10.36 8.82
C THR A 250 -0.84 -10.46 7.51
N ALA A 251 0.37 -11.01 7.49
CA ALA A 251 1.14 -11.21 6.26
C ALA A 251 0.42 -12.13 5.25
N VAL A 252 -0.24 -13.20 5.73
CA VAL A 252 -1.06 -14.09 4.87
C VAL A 252 -2.26 -13.36 4.29
N ILE A 253 -3.03 -12.66 5.14
CA ILE A 253 -4.21 -11.89 4.70
C ILE A 253 -3.80 -10.84 3.66
N ALA A 254 -2.74 -10.09 3.93
CA ALA A 254 -2.21 -9.09 3.02
C ALA A 254 -1.81 -9.70 1.67
N THR A 255 -1.10 -10.83 1.69
CA THR A 255 -0.68 -11.52 0.47
C THR A 255 -1.89 -11.89 -0.39
N VAL A 256 -2.90 -12.50 0.20
CA VAL A 256 -4.13 -12.89 -0.52
C VAL A 256 -4.81 -11.67 -1.13
N ILE A 257 -5.02 -10.62 -0.34
CA ILE A 257 -5.70 -9.41 -0.80
C ILE A 257 -4.90 -8.74 -1.93
N TYR A 258 -3.60 -8.54 -1.76
CA TYR A 258 -2.81 -7.78 -2.74
C TYR A 258 -2.50 -8.55 -4.02
N VAL A 259 -2.35 -9.87 -3.95
CA VAL A 259 -2.24 -10.70 -5.16
C VAL A 259 -3.55 -10.65 -5.96
N ILE A 260 -4.70 -10.78 -5.29
CA ILE A 260 -6.01 -10.68 -5.94
C ILE A 260 -6.22 -9.27 -6.49
N ALA A 261 -5.92 -8.22 -5.72
CA ALA A 261 -6.06 -6.85 -6.15
C ALA A 261 -5.23 -6.54 -7.41
N THR A 262 -3.96 -6.94 -7.39
CA THR A 262 -3.06 -6.75 -8.53
C THR A 262 -3.51 -7.55 -9.76
N TYR A 263 -4.01 -8.78 -9.55
CA TYR A 263 -4.59 -9.58 -10.61
C TYR A 263 -5.83 -8.90 -11.22
N VAL A 264 -6.75 -8.44 -10.38
CA VAL A 264 -7.98 -7.75 -10.81
C VAL A 264 -7.66 -6.48 -11.60
N GLU A 265 -6.68 -5.70 -11.16
CA GLU A 265 -6.26 -4.51 -11.88
C GLU A 265 -5.74 -4.86 -13.27
N VAL A 266 -4.82 -5.82 -13.39
CA VAL A 266 -4.27 -6.23 -14.67
C VAL A 266 -5.32 -6.89 -15.57
N ALA A 267 -6.13 -7.80 -15.03
CA ALA A 267 -7.15 -8.53 -15.76
C ALA A 267 -8.31 -7.64 -16.23
N GLY A 268 -8.73 -6.70 -15.37
CA GLY A 268 -9.80 -5.75 -15.69
C GLY A 268 -9.48 -4.83 -16.86
N PHE A 269 -8.19 -4.57 -17.13
CA PHE A 269 -7.73 -3.85 -18.33
C PHE A 269 -7.36 -4.78 -19.51
N GLY A 270 -7.80 -6.03 -19.48
CA GLY A 270 -7.60 -6.99 -20.58
C GLY A 270 -6.14 -7.38 -20.81
N TYR A 271 -5.33 -7.42 -19.74
CA TYR A 271 -3.91 -7.80 -19.78
C TYR A 271 -3.06 -6.90 -20.69
N SER A 272 -3.47 -5.64 -20.88
CA SER A 272 -2.78 -4.69 -21.75
C SER A 272 -2.15 -3.57 -20.96
N LEU A 273 -0.81 -3.52 -20.92
CA LEU A 273 -0.08 -2.45 -20.23
C LEU A 273 -0.44 -1.06 -20.78
N LYS A 274 -0.65 -0.93 -22.10
CA LYS A 274 -1.06 0.34 -22.72
C LYS A 274 -2.38 0.86 -22.17
N THR A 275 -3.36 -0.04 -21.96
CA THR A 275 -4.67 0.33 -21.43
C THR A 275 -4.57 0.73 -19.96
N ILE A 276 -3.75 0.03 -19.16
CA ILE A 276 -3.51 0.38 -17.76
C ILE A 276 -2.84 1.76 -17.67
N LEU A 277 -1.81 2.01 -18.49
CA LEU A 277 -1.12 3.29 -18.54
C LEU A 277 -2.04 4.46 -18.93
N SER A 278 -3.02 4.22 -19.78
CA SER A 278 -3.99 5.25 -20.19
C SER A 278 -5.00 5.63 -19.10
N ALA A 279 -5.15 4.79 -18.07
CA ALA A 279 -6.09 5.02 -16.96
C ALA A 279 -5.58 6.01 -15.89
N ALA A 280 -4.44 6.66 -16.14
CA ALA A 280 -3.88 7.80 -15.41
C ALA A 280 -3.97 7.73 -13.87
N GLY A 281 -2.97 7.16 -13.23
CA GLY A 281 -2.67 7.36 -11.80
C GLY A 281 -3.50 6.58 -10.78
N ALA A 282 -4.75 6.20 -11.11
CA ALA A 282 -5.60 5.37 -10.24
C ALA A 282 -6.44 4.37 -11.04
N PRO A 283 -5.81 3.34 -11.65
CA PRO A 283 -6.50 2.39 -12.53
C PRO A 283 -7.69 1.68 -11.87
N LEU A 284 -7.59 1.36 -10.59
CA LEU A 284 -8.65 0.65 -9.86
C LEU A 284 -10.00 1.40 -9.90
N PHE A 285 -9.98 2.73 -9.80
CA PHE A 285 -11.19 3.55 -9.88
C PHE A 285 -11.75 3.60 -11.31
N ALA A 286 -10.88 3.54 -12.32
CA ALA A 286 -11.31 3.50 -13.71
C ALA A 286 -12.04 2.19 -14.07
N LEU A 287 -11.75 1.07 -13.40
CA LEU A 287 -12.48 -0.19 -13.55
C LEU A 287 -13.93 -0.12 -13.03
N GLY A 288 -14.18 0.72 -12.03
CA GLY A 288 -15.52 0.96 -11.45
C GLY A 288 -16.35 2.00 -12.21
N ALA A 289 -15.72 2.81 -13.04
CA ALA A 289 -16.44 3.82 -13.83
C ALA A 289 -17.28 3.13 -14.92
N PRO A 290 -18.56 3.57 -15.15
CA PRO A 290 -19.31 3.08 -16.29
C PRO A 290 -18.49 3.41 -17.55
N ALA A 291 -18.26 2.39 -18.40
CA ALA A 291 -17.56 2.58 -19.66
C ALA A 291 -18.21 3.75 -20.38
N LYS A 292 -17.51 4.89 -20.46
CA LYS A 292 -17.93 5.96 -21.36
C LYS A 292 -18.02 5.30 -22.73
N ALA A 293 -19.25 5.13 -23.21
CA ALA A 293 -19.54 4.50 -24.50
C ALA A 293 -18.63 5.17 -25.54
N GLY A 294 -17.74 4.36 -26.11
CA GLY A 294 -16.78 4.82 -27.07
C GLY A 294 -17.47 5.50 -28.25
N SER A 295 -17.36 6.78 -28.30
CA SER A 295 -17.50 7.55 -29.53
C SER A 295 -16.10 8.02 -29.90
N GLU A 296 -15.34 7.16 -30.56
CA GLU A 296 -14.34 7.58 -31.55
C GLU A 296 -13.80 6.34 -32.27
N GLY A 297 -14.71 5.74 -33.01
CA GLY A 297 -14.37 4.97 -34.18
C GLY A 297 -14.24 5.92 -35.36
N GLY A 298 -13.03 6.20 -35.78
CA GLY A 298 -12.58 6.54 -37.10
C GLY A 298 -13.31 7.61 -37.89
N ARG A 299 -12.61 8.70 -38.18
CA ARG A 299 -12.35 9.20 -39.55
C ARG A 299 -11.48 10.44 -39.52
N GLY A 300 -10.35 10.32 -40.13
CA GLY A 300 -9.52 11.16 -40.91
C GLY A 300 -9.65 12.67 -40.88
N GLY A 301 -8.54 13.36 -40.92
CA GLY A 301 -8.45 14.72 -41.43
C GLY A 301 -7.81 15.67 -40.44
N GLY A 302 -6.55 15.94 -40.63
CA GLY A 302 -5.72 16.86 -39.92
C GLY A 302 -6.29 18.24 -39.72
N ARG A 303 -5.85 18.85 -38.64
CA ARG A 303 -5.25 20.17 -38.57
C ARG A 303 -4.97 20.48 -37.12
N GLY A 304 -3.77 20.98 -36.89
CA GLY A 304 -3.23 21.25 -35.56
C GLY A 304 -4.05 22.23 -34.75
N ALA A 305 -4.09 21.97 -33.47
CA ALA A 305 -4.28 22.98 -32.43
C ALA A 305 -3.17 22.71 -31.40
N CYS A 306 -2.12 23.48 -31.50
CA CYS A 306 -1.07 23.62 -30.50
C CYS A 306 -1.69 24.44 -29.35
N GLY A 307 -2.16 23.74 -28.29
CA GLY A 307 -2.71 24.32 -27.07
C GLY A 307 -1.70 24.19 -25.94
N SER A 308 -1.25 25.33 -25.48
CA SER A 308 -0.38 25.67 -24.39
C SER A 308 -0.43 24.75 -23.15
N THR A 309 0.51 23.82 -23.01
CA THR A 309 1.07 23.34 -21.74
C THR A 309 2.45 22.73 -22.02
N GLY A 310 3.48 23.42 -21.57
CA GLY A 310 4.81 23.00 -21.21
C GLY A 310 5.52 21.94 -22.04
N CYS A 311 6.19 22.35 -23.11
CA CYS A 311 7.18 21.55 -23.80
C CYS A 311 8.49 21.49 -22.98
N TRP A 312 8.75 20.39 -22.29
CA TRP A 312 10.06 20.03 -21.73
C TRP A 312 10.55 18.77 -22.42
N SER A 313 11.12 18.92 -23.59
CA SER A 313 12.20 18.07 -24.10
C SER A 313 12.80 18.74 -25.34
N SER A 314 14.06 19.07 -25.22
CA SER A 314 14.96 19.55 -26.25
C SER A 314 15.18 18.45 -27.31
N SER A 315 14.33 18.36 -28.34
CA SER A 315 14.60 17.64 -29.57
C SER A 315 13.43 17.80 -30.57
N CYS A 316 13.14 19.01 -30.99
CA CYS A 316 12.36 19.30 -32.19
C CYS A 316 12.70 20.69 -32.71
N CYS A 317 13.91 20.82 -33.21
CA CYS A 317 14.31 21.89 -34.11
C CYS A 317 15.47 21.38 -34.97
N SER A 318 15.15 20.70 -36.07
CA SER A 318 15.99 20.68 -37.27
C SER A 318 15.20 20.05 -38.42
N THR A 319 14.96 20.84 -39.38
CA THR A 319 14.42 20.81 -40.75
C THR A 319 13.01 21.23 -40.88
#